data_e09306e83a63096bb82f2654d4a7d687
#
_entry.id   e09306e83a63096bb82f2654d4a7d687
#
_cell.length_a   1.000
_cell.length_b   1.000
_cell.length_c   1.000
_cell.angle_alpha   90.00
_cell.angle_beta   90.00
_cell.angle_gamma   90.00
#
_symmetry.space_group_name_H-M   'P 1'
#
loop_
_entity.id
_entity.type
_entity.pdbx_description
1 polymer ?
#
loop_
_entity_poly.entity_id
_entity_poly.type
_entity_poly.pdbx_seq_one_letter_code
_entity_poly.pdbx_strand_id
1 'polypeptide(L)'
;MRFFLDTNIWSYIANEDAGCELAAVARAADVEIVVSPAVVDEVQQLPVPEARRKVLQLLTKKDWKRLMPEVFSECAELKSEIIKLRPEWVIAEPNLREFNRVRYDWVRRTGGYWDRARREIETPPTNESVRRDEEERLAVEQSFAIRERMKKTKPGGDTHLQYVGHVPEAGTPGWTGKPVHYWRVPSLHMFKSELQVYESAVREWLDSEIDVPAMLSSPESMNRLWLHELDPAAVPRQWLRGSFEFLQAWHKVTTGTPGDTRLATHLVDADIIISADKNFVRFAERCREDAPFKIGKTLRAQANRVGVGEVLQWISKPDTL
;
A
#
# COMPACT_ATOMS: atom_id res chain seq x y z
N MET A 1 12.25 9.16 14.96
CA MET A 1 11.66 7.81 14.66
C MET A 1 10.25 7.97 14.11
N ARG A 2 9.83 7.10 13.16
CA ARG A 2 8.49 7.17 12.54
C ARG A 2 7.62 6.01 12.96
N PHE A 3 6.39 6.31 13.34
CA PHE A 3 5.36 5.34 13.69
C PHE A 3 4.21 5.38 12.69
N PHE A 4 3.82 4.21 12.18
CA PHE A 4 2.61 4.02 11.39
C PHE A 4 1.59 3.27 12.24
N LEU A 5 0.38 3.80 12.32
CA LEU A 5 -0.73 3.21 13.06
C LEU A 5 -1.76 2.69 12.07
N ASP A 6 -2.16 1.44 12.25
CA ASP A 6 -3.22 0.80 11.46
C ASP A 6 -4.61 1.38 11.81
N THR A 7 -5.57 1.21 10.94
CA THR A 7 -6.95 1.73 11.05
C THR A 7 -7.64 1.34 12.34
N ASN A 8 -7.44 0.10 12.81
CA ASN A 8 -7.99 -0.36 14.09
C ASN A 8 -7.44 0.45 15.29
N ILE A 9 -6.16 0.80 15.26
CA ILE A 9 -5.52 1.61 16.31
C ILE A 9 -6.07 3.03 16.32
N TRP A 10 -6.22 3.64 15.14
CA TRP A 10 -6.83 4.96 15.01
C TRP A 10 -8.27 4.98 15.53
N SER A 11 -9.03 3.91 15.27
CA SER A 11 -10.38 3.75 15.76
C SER A 11 -10.42 3.67 17.30
N TYR A 12 -9.49 2.94 17.93
CA TYR A 12 -9.41 2.87 19.39
C TYR A 12 -9.03 4.23 20.00
N ILE A 13 -8.04 4.93 19.45
CA ILE A 13 -7.63 6.26 19.91
C ILE A 13 -8.78 7.26 19.80
N ALA A 14 -9.56 7.21 18.71
CA ALA A 14 -10.71 8.08 18.51
C ALA A 14 -11.84 7.76 19.52
N ASN A 15 -12.11 6.48 19.78
CA ASN A 15 -13.16 6.06 20.72
C ASN A 15 -12.84 6.46 22.17
N GLU A 16 -11.58 6.42 22.56
CA GLU A 16 -11.10 6.82 23.91
C GLU A 16 -10.79 8.31 24.01
N ASP A 17 -11.06 9.11 22.96
CA ASP A 17 -10.74 10.55 22.86
C ASP A 17 -9.26 10.89 23.16
N ALA A 18 -8.35 9.91 22.97
CA ALA A 18 -6.93 10.01 23.33
C ALA A 18 -6.04 10.74 22.29
N GLY A 19 -6.63 11.33 21.26
CA GLY A 19 -5.87 11.95 20.17
C GLY A 19 -5.02 13.16 20.57
N CYS A 20 -5.42 13.92 21.60
CA CYS A 20 -4.61 15.02 22.12
C CYS A 20 -3.42 14.52 22.95
N GLU A 21 -3.63 13.45 23.73
CA GLU A 21 -2.59 12.78 24.49
C GLU A 21 -1.55 12.15 23.57
N LEU A 22 -1.98 11.44 22.54
CA LEU A 22 -1.11 10.89 21.50
C LEU A 22 -0.20 11.97 20.88
N ALA A 23 -0.77 13.12 20.50
CA ALA A 23 -0.01 14.23 19.93
C ALA A 23 0.98 14.84 20.93
N ALA A 24 0.62 14.91 22.21
CA ALA A 24 1.49 15.41 23.26
C ALA A 24 2.67 14.45 23.51
N VAL A 25 2.40 13.16 23.63
CA VAL A 25 3.42 12.12 23.84
C VAL A 25 4.38 12.03 22.64
N ALA A 26 3.85 12.01 21.42
CA ALA A 26 4.68 11.96 20.21
C ALA A 26 5.63 13.16 20.12
N ARG A 27 5.12 14.36 20.43
CA ARG A 27 5.92 15.60 20.43
C ARG A 27 6.99 15.59 21.52
N ALA A 28 6.66 15.09 22.72
CA ALA A 28 7.61 15.01 23.83
C ALA A 28 8.75 14.01 23.57
N ALA A 29 8.47 12.94 22.81
CA ALA A 29 9.43 11.91 22.45
C ALA A 29 10.14 12.15 21.10
N ASP A 30 9.91 13.28 20.44
CA ASP A 30 10.40 13.59 19.07
C ASP A 30 10.09 12.46 18.06
N VAL A 31 8.85 11.99 18.09
CA VAL A 31 8.35 10.91 17.21
C VAL A 31 7.42 11.50 16.16
N GLU A 32 7.65 11.14 14.90
CA GLU A 32 6.70 11.41 13.80
C GLU A 32 5.67 10.28 13.71
N ILE A 33 4.38 10.62 13.83
CA ILE A 33 3.31 9.70 13.47
C ILE A 33 2.93 9.96 12.03
N VAL A 34 3.00 8.92 11.20
CA VAL A 34 2.66 9.01 9.77
C VAL A 34 1.26 8.46 9.50
N VAL A 35 0.56 9.10 8.58
CA VAL A 35 -0.80 8.71 8.14
C VAL A 35 -0.82 8.58 6.63
N SER A 36 -1.34 7.46 6.12
CA SER A 36 -1.50 7.22 4.68
C SER A 36 -2.94 7.47 4.22
N PRO A 37 -3.13 7.78 2.93
CA PRO A 37 -4.45 7.80 2.31
C PRO A 37 -5.19 6.47 2.42
N ALA A 38 -4.48 5.32 2.35
CA ALA A 38 -5.09 4.00 2.49
C ALA A 38 -5.85 3.83 3.82
N VAL A 39 -5.31 4.36 4.93
CA VAL A 39 -6.01 4.38 6.23
C VAL A 39 -7.27 5.26 6.17
N VAL A 40 -7.20 6.41 5.50
CA VAL A 40 -8.35 7.30 5.33
C VAL A 40 -9.45 6.61 4.51
N ASP A 41 -9.09 5.97 3.41
CA ASP A 41 -10.02 5.25 2.53
C ASP A 41 -10.74 4.11 3.29
N GLU A 42 -10.00 3.36 4.09
CA GLU A 42 -10.57 2.30 4.92
C GLU A 42 -11.52 2.86 6.00
N VAL A 43 -11.17 3.98 6.62
CA VAL A 43 -12.06 4.64 7.60
C VAL A 43 -13.33 5.18 6.93
N GLN A 44 -13.27 5.64 5.68
CA GLN A 44 -14.44 6.09 4.94
C GLN A 44 -15.49 4.98 4.72
N GLN A 45 -15.07 3.73 4.78
CA GLN A 45 -15.96 2.55 4.66
C GLN A 45 -16.58 2.11 5.98
N LEU A 46 -16.21 2.70 7.12
CA LEU A 46 -16.83 2.37 8.39
C LEU A 46 -18.34 2.60 8.34
N PRO A 47 -19.15 1.61 8.73
CA PRO A 47 -20.61 1.65 8.55
C PRO A 47 -21.31 2.68 9.45
N VAL A 48 -20.67 3.03 10.59
CA VAL A 48 -21.24 3.95 11.58
C VAL A 48 -20.76 5.37 11.32
N PRO A 49 -21.63 6.30 10.84
CA PRO A 49 -21.22 7.64 10.43
C PRO A 49 -20.52 8.44 11.54
N GLU A 50 -20.97 8.30 12.79
CA GLU A 50 -20.37 9.01 13.93
C GLU A 50 -18.96 8.51 14.24
N ALA A 51 -18.73 7.19 14.24
CA ALA A 51 -17.42 6.60 14.43
C ALA A 51 -16.47 7.02 13.29
N ARG A 52 -16.95 6.93 12.04
CA ARG A 52 -16.21 7.40 10.87
C ARG A 52 -15.80 8.87 11.00
N ARG A 53 -16.72 9.76 11.41
CA ARG A 53 -16.45 11.17 11.64
C ARG A 53 -15.35 11.39 12.65
N LYS A 54 -15.43 10.75 13.82
CA LYS A 54 -14.42 10.87 14.88
C LYS A 54 -13.04 10.47 14.39
N VAL A 55 -12.92 9.33 13.71
CA VAL A 55 -11.64 8.83 13.22
C VAL A 55 -11.09 9.75 12.12
N LEU A 56 -11.89 10.18 11.14
CA LEU A 56 -11.45 11.10 10.08
C LEU A 56 -11.02 12.45 10.63
N GLN A 57 -11.72 13.00 11.62
CA GLN A 57 -11.29 14.23 12.28
C GLN A 57 -9.95 14.09 12.98
N LEU A 58 -9.67 12.91 13.57
CA LEU A 58 -8.40 12.60 14.18
C LEU A 58 -7.29 12.44 13.14
N LEU A 59 -7.49 11.63 12.09
CA LEU A 59 -6.53 11.35 11.03
C LEU A 59 -6.10 12.61 10.25
N THR A 60 -7.01 13.58 10.10
CA THR A 60 -6.76 14.80 9.32
C THR A 60 -6.20 15.96 10.14
N LYS A 61 -5.85 15.73 11.42
CA LYS A 61 -5.15 16.75 12.24
C LYS A 61 -3.81 17.13 11.62
N LYS A 62 -3.32 18.32 11.96
CA LYS A 62 -2.04 18.85 11.46
C LYS A 62 -0.83 18.25 12.16
N ASP A 63 -1.06 17.57 13.27
CA ASP A 63 -0.01 16.97 14.09
C ASP A 63 0.69 15.77 13.40
N TRP A 64 0.03 15.18 12.41
CA TRP A 64 0.51 13.97 11.75
C TRP A 64 1.25 14.27 10.45
N LYS A 65 2.27 13.47 10.15
CA LYS A 65 2.96 13.49 8.88
C LYS A 65 2.12 12.75 7.83
N ARG A 66 1.68 13.45 6.82
CA ARG A 66 0.86 12.91 5.73
C ARG A 66 1.75 12.25 4.68
N LEU A 67 1.47 11.02 4.35
CA LEU A 67 2.10 10.31 3.23
C LEU A 67 1.38 10.65 1.92
N MET A 68 2.07 10.43 0.82
CA MET A 68 1.47 10.36 -0.51
C MET A 68 0.71 9.02 -0.67
N PRO A 69 -0.21 8.90 -1.64
CA PRO A 69 -0.84 7.62 -1.90
C PRO A 69 0.20 6.54 -2.26
N GLU A 70 -0.09 5.31 -1.95
CA GLU A 70 0.81 4.17 -2.21
C GLU A 70 1.20 4.09 -3.69
N VAL A 71 0.26 4.31 -4.60
CA VAL A 71 0.49 4.29 -6.05
C VAL A 71 1.51 5.34 -6.50
N PHE A 72 1.53 6.53 -5.88
CA PHE A 72 2.56 7.54 -6.15
C PHE A 72 3.96 7.00 -5.84
N SER A 73 4.12 6.39 -4.68
CA SER A 73 5.40 5.86 -4.22
C SER A 73 5.83 4.65 -5.06
N GLU A 74 4.90 3.75 -5.40
CA GLU A 74 5.14 2.62 -6.31
C GLU A 74 5.58 3.10 -7.70
N CYS A 75 4.90 4.10 -8.26
CA CYS A 75 5.26 4.68 -9.54
C CYS A 75 6.63 5.39 -9.49
N ALA A 76 6.98 6.04 -8.38
CA ALA A 76 8.30 6.66 -8.21
C ALA A 76 9.42 5.62 -8.20
N GLU A 77 9.23 4.49 -7.51
CA GLU A 77 10.16 3.36 -7.51
C GLU A 77 10.32 2.78 -8.94
N LEU A 78 9.21 2.50 -9.61
CA LEU A 78 9.21 1.96 -10.97
C LEU A 78 9.85 2.93 -11.98
N LYS A 79 9.55 4.23 -11.91
CA LYS A 79 10.18 5.23 -12.77
C LYS A 79 11.69 5.24 -12.62
N SER A 80 12.19 5.15 -11.39
CA SER A 80 13.63 5.08 -11.13
C SER A 80 14.28 3.89 -11.84
N GLU A 81 13.66 2.72 -11.79
CA GLU A 81 14.17 1.53 -12.47
C GLU A 81 13.97 1.58 -14.01
N ILE A 82 12.86 2.15 -14.49
CA ILE A 82 12.65 2.38 -15.92
C ILE A 82 13.71 3.33 -16.48
N ILE A 83 13.98 4.45 -15.84
CA ILE A 83 15.01 5.40 -16.25
C ILE A 83 16.38 4.72 -16.38
N LYS A 84 16.69 3.82 -15.47
CA LYS A 84 17.96 3.09 -15.42
C LYS A 84 18.05 1.97 -16.48
N LEU A 85 16.97 1.21 -16.68
CA LEU A 85 16.99 -0.03 -17.46
C LEU A 85 16.34 0.10 -18.84
N ARG A 86 15.50 1.13 -19.05
CA ARG A 86 14.74 1.39 -20.28
C ARG A 86 14.65 2.89 -20.57
N PRO A 87 15.81 3.58 -20.70
CA PRO A 87 15.81 5.04 -20.95
C PRO A 87 15.03 5.42 -22.23
N GLU A 88 14.85 4.49 -23.16
CA GLU A 88 14.05 4.68 -24.37
C GLU A 88 12.55 4.86 -24.11
N TRP A 89 12.06 4.56 -22.92
CA TRP A 89 10.67 4.79 -22.52
C TRP A 89 10.48 6.12 -21.76
N VAL A 90 11.55 6.87 -21.57
CA VAL A 90 11.48 8.16 -20.87
C VAL A 90 11.14 9.25 -21.89
N ILE A 91 10.13 10.06 -21.56
CA ILE A 91 9.74 11.21 -22.39
C ILE A 91 10.83 12.27 -22.33
N ALA A 92 11.35 12.69 -23.49
CA ALA A 92 12.43 13.67 -23.58
C ALA A 92 12.05 15.04 -22.97
N GLU A 93 10.79 15.45 -23.10
CA GLU A 93 10.23 16.67 -22.54
C GLU A 93 9.05 16.32 -21.62
N PRO A 94 9.29 15.97 -20.34
CA PRO A 94 8.25 15.53 -19.42
C PRO A 94 7.25 16.64 -19.09
N ASN A 95 5.98 16.30 -18.98
CA ASN A 95 4.92 17.23 -18.59
C ASN A 95 4.89 17.46 -17.05
N LEU A 96 5.92 18.13 -16.55
CA LEU A 96 6.04 18.43 -15.12
C LEU A 96 4.91 19.31 -14.59
N ARG A 97 4.22 20.07 -15.43
CA ARG A 97 3.07 20.88 -15.02
C ARG A 97 1.92 19.99 -14.59
N GLU A 98 1.61 18.95 -15.36
CA GLU A 98 0.55 18.00 -15.05
C GLU A 98 0.90 17.18 -13.81
N PHE A 99 2.10 16.63 -13.76
CA PHE A 99 2.61 15.93 -12.57
C PHE A 99 2.47 16.76 -11.29
N ASN A 100 2.91 18.04 -11.33
CA ASN A 100 2.81 18.91 -10.18
C ASN A 100 1.36 19.29 -9.84
N ARG A 101 0.46 19.36 -10.83
CA ARG A 101 -0.98 19.61 -10.60
C ARG A 101 -1.58 18.46 -9.76
N VAL A 102 -1.33 17.22 -10.17
CA VAL A 102 -1.80 16.03 -9.45
C VAL A 102 -1.19 15.97 -8.06
N ARG A 103 0.12 16.10 -7.96
CA ARG A 103 0.84 16.08 -6.68
C ARG A 103 0.37 17.18 -5.72
N TYR A 104 0.07 18.37 -6.24
CA TYR A 104 -0.37 19.52 -5.43
C TYR A 104 -1.68 19.23 -4.69
N ASP A 105 -2.58 18.45 -5.27
CA ASP A 105 -3.84 18.04 -4.61
C ASP A 105 -3.59 17.29 -3.29
N TRP A 106 -2.58 16.45 -3.24
CA TRP A 106 -2.21 15.67 -2.05
C TRP A 106 -1.49 16.47 -0.98
N VAL A 107 -0.75 17.52 -1.35
CA VAL A 107 0.08 18.27 -0.40
C VAL A 107 -0.53 19.60 0.04
N ARG A 108 -1.47 20.16 -0.69
CA ARG A 108 -2.09 21.44 -0.32
C ARG A 108 -2.94 21.32 0.93
N ARG A 109 -2.92 22.39 1.74
CA ARG A 109 -3.58 22.42 3.05
C ARG A 109 -5.08 22.61 2.98
N THR A 110 -5.57 23.38 1.99
CA THR A 110 -6.98 23.75 1.82
C THR A 110 -7.46 23.31 0.45
N GLY A 111 -8.63 22.65 0.41
CA GLY A 111 -9.25 22.15 -0.82
C GLY A 111 -8.54 20.96 -1.46
N GLY A 112 -7.47 20.40 -0.86
CA GLY A 112 -6.81 19.18 -1.28
C GLY A 112 -7.46 17.93 -0.71
N TYR A 113 -6.88 16.76 -1.05
CA TYR A 113 -7.38 15.45 -0.63
C TYR A 113 -7.72 15.40 0.88
N TRP A 114 -6.77 15.76 1.75
CA TRP A 114 -6.93 15.70 3.21
C TRP A 114 -8.02 16.61 3.76
N ASP A 115 -8.23 17.75 3.11
CA ASP A 115 -9.27 18.70 3.49
C ASP A 115 -10.65 18.23 3.01
N ARG A 116 -10.72 17.64 1.80
CA ARG A 116 -11.95 16.99 1.31
C ARG A 116 -12.31 15.79 2.18
N ALA A 117 -11.37 14.86 2.42
CA ALA A 117 -11.58 13.71 3.28
C ALA A 117 -12.16 14.08 4.66
N ARG A 118 -11.76 15.22 5.20
CA ARG A 118 -12.31 15.77 6.45
C ARG A 118 -13.74 16.26 6.32
N ARG A 119 -14.13 16.82 5.16
CA ARG A 119 -15.44 17.44 4.93
C ARG A 119 -16.48 16.47 4.39
N GLU A 120 -16.08 15.47 3.64
CA GLU A 120 -16.98 14.49 3.00
C GLU A 120 -17.80 13.66 3.98
N ILE A 121 -17.58 13.82 5.27
CA ILE A 121 -18.41 13.26 6.34
C ILE A 121 -19.88 13.70 6.26
N GLU A 122 -20.14 14.82 5.59
CA GLU A 122 -21.46 15.46 5.53
C GLU A 122 -22.18 15.28 4.18
N THR A 123 -21.51 14.67 3.20
CA THR A 123 -22.03 14.54 1.84
C THR A 123 -22.63 13.14 1.61
N PRO A 124 -23.77 13.03 0.93
CA PRO A 124 -24.30 11.73 0.52
C PRO A 124 -23.34 11.01 -0.45
N PRO A 125 -23.46 9.67 -0.63
CA PRO A 125 -22.60 8.90 -1.51
C PRO A 125 -22.52 9.56 -2.90
N THR A 126 -21.31 9.87 -3.32
CA THR A 126 -21.05 10.42 -4.67
C THR A 126 -20.85 9.25 -5.64
N ASN A 127 -20.92 9.52 -6.94
CA ASN A 127 -20.58 8.51 -7.97
C ASN A 127 -19.17 7.93 -7.74
N GLU A 128 -18.27 8.70 -7.17
CA GLU A 128 -16.91 8.27 -6.83
C GLU A 128 -16.88 7.27 -5.65
N SER A 129 -17.72 7.46 -4.62
CA SER A 129 -17.84 6.48 -3.53
C SER A 129 -18.46 5.17 -4.00
N VAL A 130 -19.47 5.24 -4.87
CA VAL A 130 -20.10 4.03 -5.48
C VAL A 130 -19.08 3.25 -6.34
N ARG A 131 -18.25 3.97 -7.11
CA ARG A 131 -17.19 3.33 -7.90
C ARG A 131 -16.13 2.68 -7.01
N ARG A 132 -15.78 3.30 -5.90
CA ARG A 132 -14.82 2.78 -4.91
C ARG A 132 -15.32 1.50 -4.25
N ASP A 133 -16.60 1.47 -3.86
CA ASP A 133 -17.23 0.27 -3.29
C ASP A 133 -17.24 -0.90 -4.28
N GLU A 134 -17.44 -0.62 -5.57
CA GLU A 134 -17.40 -1.62 -6.63
C GLU A 134 -15.96 -2.14 -6.86
N GLU A 135 -14.97 -1.26 -6.88
CA GLU A 135 -13.55 -1.60 -7.00
C GLU A 135 -13.10 -2.51 -5.83
N GLU A 136 -13.57 -2.21 -4.61
CA GLU A 136 -13.28 -3.03 -3.45
C GLU A 136 -13.95 -4.40 -3.51
N ARG A 137 -15.21 -4.46 -3.92
CA ARG A 137 -15.91 -5.74 -4.13
C ARG A 137 -15.16 -6.60 -5.13
N LEU A 138 -14.73 -6.04 -6.24
CA LEU A 138 -13.92 -6.73 -7.26
C LEU A 138 -12.58 -7.21 -6.69
N ALA A 139 -11.91 -6.40 -5.88
CA ALA A 139 -10.65 -6.78 -5.24
C ALA A 139 -10.82 -7.96 -4.27
N VAL A 140 -11.93 -8.01 -3.52
CA VAL A 140 -12.26 -9.15 -2.65
C VAL A 140 -12.54 -10.40 -3.49
N GLU A 141 -13.31 -10.30 -4.58
CA GLU A 141 -13.56 -11.41 -5.50
C GLU A 141 -12.27 -11.95 -6.13
N GLN A 142 -11.36 -11.08 -6.53
CA GLN A 142 -10.04 -11.46 -7.05
C GLN A 142 -9.21 -12.19 -5.98
N SER A 143 -9.23 -11.73 -4.73
CA SER A 143 -8.55 -12.38 -3.62
C SER A 143 -9.10 -13.80 -3.38
N PHE A 144 -10.40 -14.01 -3.50
CA PHE A 144 -10.99 -15.35 -3.45
C PHE A 144 -10.52 -16.23 -4.62
N ALA A 145 -10.49 -15.70 -5.84
CA ALA A 145 -10.04 -16.44 -7.01
C ALA A 145 -8.57 -16.85 -6.91
N ILE A 146 -7.70 -15.96 -6.42
CA ILE A 146 -6.29 -16.25 -6.16
C ILE A 146 -6.17 -17.38 -5.13
N ARG A 147 -6.88 -17.29 -4.02
CA ARG A 147 -6.88 -18.33 -2.99
C ARG A 147 -7.29 -19.69 -3.51
N GLU A 148 -8.37 -19.79 -4.28
CA GLU A 148 -8.82 -21.05 -4.86
C GLU A 148 -7.82 -21.62 -5.87
N ARG A 149 -7.12 -20.77 -6.62
CA ARG A 149 -6.03 -21.18 -7.51
C ARG A 149 -4.86 -21.74 -6.70
N MET A 150 -4.44 -21.02 -5.66
CA MET A 150 -3.31 -21.43 -4.80
C MET A 150 -3.58 -22.75 -4.10
N LYS A 151 -4.80 -22.99 -3.60
CA LYS A 151 -5.18 -24.28 -3.02
C LYS A 151 -5.04 -25.45 -4.00
N LYS A 152 -5.32 -25.22 -5.28
CA LYS A 152 -5.20 -26.25 -6.32
C LYS A 152 -3.76 -26.57 -6.68
N THR A 153 -2.87 -25.58 -6.63
CA THR A 153 -1.46 -25.75 -7.00
C THR A 153 -0.65 -26.51 -5.96
N LYS A 154 -1.15 -26.63 -4.70
CA LYS A 154 -0.50 -27.31 -3.59
C LYS A 154 1.04 -27.20 -3.66
N PRO A 155 1.61 -26.00 -3.58
CA PRO A 155 3.04 -25.92 -3.42
C PRO A 155 3.35 -26.61 -2.12
N GLY A 156 4.25 -27.57 -2.12
CA GLY A 156 4.48 -28.56 -1.05
C GLY A 156 4.79 -28.00 0.33
N GLY A 157 3.83 -27.33 0.96
CA GLY A 157 3.93 -26.82 2.33
C GLY A 157 4.90 -25.65 2.53
N ASP A 158 5.58 -25.20 1.49
CA ASP A 158 6.58 -24.15 1.57
C ASP A 158 5.92 -22.78 1.35
N THR A 159 5.69 -22.07 2.45
CA THR A 159 5.20 -20.68 2.48
C THR A 159 6.36 -19.68 2.43
N HIS A 160 7.51 -20.04 1.93
CA HIS A 160 8.63 -19.14 1.77
C HIS A 160 8.33 -18.07 0.72
N LEU A 161 8.48 -16.81 1.09
CA LEU A 161 8.31 -15.68 0.17
C LEU A 161 9.34 -15.66 -0.96
N GLN A 162 10.43 -16.37 -0.79
CA GLN A 162 11.43 -16.66 -1.82
C GLN A 162 11.03 -17.80 -2.74
N TYR A 163 9.77 -18.25 -2.68
CA TYR A 163 9.28 -19.31 -3.54
C TYR A 163 9.52 -18.96 -5.02
N VAL A 164 10.54 -19.58 -5.57
CA VAL A 164 10.91 -19.50 -6.98
C VAL A 164 10.26 -20.67 -7.67
N GLY A 165 9.02 -20.58 -8.03
CA GLY A 165 8.30 -21.68 -8.62
C GLY A 165 7.17 -21.24 -9.52
N HIS A 166 6.96 -19.94 -9.62
CA HIS A 166 5.94 -19.44 -10.51
C HIS A 166 6.47 -19.42 -11.94
N VAL A 167 5.80 -20.19 -12.79
CA VAL A 167 6.11 -20.31 -14.21
C VAL A 167 5.08 -19.49 -14.96
N PRO A 168 5.48 -18.40 -15.65
CA PRO A 168 4.58 -17.70 -16.59
C PRO A 168 4.05 -18.67 -17.66
N GLU A 169 2.98 -18.26 -18.34
CA GLU A 169 2.44 -19.06 -19.44
C GLU A 169 3.50 -19.33 -20.50
N ALA A 170 3.48 -20.56 -21.03
CA ALA A 170 4.42 -20.95 -22.09
C ALA A 170 4.28 -20.01 -23.29
N GLY A 171 5.41 -19.52 -23.79
CA GLY A 171 5.44 -18.55 -24.88
C GLY A 171 5.31 -17.08 -24.45
N THR A 172 5.28 -16.76 -23.14
CA THR A 172 5.34 -15.39 -22.67
C THR A 172 6.56 -14.67 -23.25
N PRO A 173 6.40 -13.60 -24.06
CA PRO A 173 7.53 -12.89 -24.65
C PRO A 173 8.47 -12.37 -23.55
N GLY A 174 9.79 -12.42 -23.78
CA GLY A 174 10.80 -11.93 -22.83
C GLY A 174 11.04 -12.82 -21.59
N TRP A 175 10.30 -13.89 -21.41
CA TRP A 175 10.56 -14.85 -20.37
C TRP A 175 11.65 -15.85 -20.79
N THR A 176 12.58 -16.14 -19.88
CA THR A 176 13.75 -17.01 -20.17
C THR A 176 13.50 -18.50 -20.00
N GLY A 177 12.26 -18.93 -19.73
CA GLY A 177 11.91 -20.32 -19.42
C GLY A 177 12.23 -20.77 -18.00
N LYS A 178 12.85 -19.89 -17.17
CA LYS A 178 13.18 -20.21 -15.77
C LYS A 178 12.06 -19.74 -14.83
N PRO A 179 11.76 -20.51 -13.77
CA PRO A 179 10.83 -20.05 -12.73
C PRO A 179 11.27 -18.71 -12.14
N VAL A 180 10.29 -17.88 -11.78
CA VAL A 180 10.51 -16.55 -11.19
C VAL A 180 9.92 -16.49 -9.79
N HIS A 181 10.29 -15.48 -9.00
CA HIS A 181 9.67 -15.20 -7.72
C HIS A 181 8.18 -14.89 -7.90
N TYR A 182 7.35 -15.40 -6.99
CA TYR A 182 5.89 -15.27 -7.07
C TYR A 182 5.43 -13.83 -7.36
N TRP A 183 5.95 -12.86 -6.59
CA TRP A 183 5.50 -11.46 -6.68
C TRP A 183 5.59 -10.85 -8.09
N ARG A 184 6.53 -11.34 -8.92
CA ARG A 184 6.81 -10.77 -10.25
C ARG A 184 5.65 -10.95 -11.22
N VAL A 185 4.96 -12.08 -11.16
CA VAL A 185 3.90 -12.38 -12.13
C VAL A 185 2.59 -11.65 -11.80
N PRO A 186 2.02 -11.74 -10.59
CA PRO A 186 0.80 -11.01 -10.27
C PRO A 186 0.99 -9.49 -10.35
N SER A 187 2.14 -8.96 -9.89
CA SER A 187 2.42 -7.53 -9.98
C SER A 187 2.56 -7.06 -11.43
N LEU A 188 3.18 -7.85 -12.32
CA LEU A 188 3.21 -7.55 -13.76
C LEU A 188 1.82 -7.51 -14.38
N HIS A 189 0.97 -8.50 -14.05
CA HIS A 189 -0.40 -8.54 -14.55
C HIS A 189 -1.22 -7.35 -14.10
N MET A 190 -1.14 -7.00 -12.82
CA MET A 190 -1.81 -5.85 -12.26
C MET A 190 -1.33 -4.56 -12.93
N PHE A 191 0.00 -4.37 -13.04
CA PHE A 191 0.56 -3.19 -13.69
C PHE A 191 0.12 -3.05 -15.15
N LYS A 192 0.11 -4.14 -15.92
CA LYS A 192 -0.41 -4.13 -17.29
C LYS A 192 -1.89 -3.77 -17.37
N SER A 193 -2.70 -4.29 -16.47
CA SER A 193 -4.13 -3.96 -16.42
C SER A 193 -4.34 -2.49 -16.13
N GLU A 194 -3.61 -1.93 -15.17
CA GLU A 194 -3.64 -0.49 -14.85
C GLU A 194 -3.22 0.38 -16.04
N LEU A 195 -2.18 -0.02 -16.78
CA LEU A 195 -1.74 0.74 -17.95
C LEU A 195 -2.76 0.74 -19.11
N GLN A 196 -3.61 -0.27 -19.19
CA GLN A 196 -4.66 -0.34 -20.23
C GLN A 196 -5.86 0.55 -19.91
N VAL A 197 -6.05 0.94 -18.65
CA VAL A 197 -7.11 1.86 -18.23
C VAL A 197 -6.58 3.29 -18.31
N TYR A 198 -7.15 4.09 -19.23
CA TYR A 198 -6.67 5.45 -19.51
C TYR A 198 -6.64 6.37 -18.27
N GLU A 199 -7.63 6.25 -17.39
CA GLU A 199 -7.76 7.07 -16.18
C GLU A 199 -7.32 6.32 -14.92
N SER A 200 -6.44 5.32 -15.04
CA SER A 200 -5.93 4.63 -13.86
C SER A 200 -5.00 5.52 -13.03
N ALA A 201 -4.97 5.26 -11.73
CA ALA A 201 -4.07 5.98 -10.83
C ALA A 201 -2.59 5.77 -11.19
N VAL A 202 -2.22 4.61 -11.75
CA VAL A 202 -0.85 4.33 -12.23
C VAL A 202 -0.49 5.23 -13.41
N ARG A 203 -1.39 5.38 -14.38
CA ARG A 203 -1.16 6.26 -15.53
C ARG A 203 -1.09 7.73 -15.13
N GLU A 204 -1.92 8.16 -14.21
CA GLU A 204 -1.88 9.52 -13.67
C GLU A 204 -0.48 9.93 -13.18
N TRP A 205 0.29 8.97 -12.60
CA TRP A 205 1.62 9.21 -12.08
C TRP A 205 2.75 8.88 -13.04
N LEU A 206 2.49 8.14 -14.13
CA LEU A 206 3.51 7.75 -15.10
C LEU A 206 3.47 8.58 -16.39
N ASP A 207 2.30 8.87 -16.94
CA ASP A 207 2.12 9.45 -18.29
C ASP A 207 2.83 10.80 -18.50
N SER A 208 3.18 11.51 -17.42
CA SER A 208 3.91 12.77 -17.50
C SER A 208 5.40 12.62 -17.81
N GLU A 209 5.99 11.45 -17.55
CA GLU A 209 7.43 11.21 -17.62
C GLU A 209 7.79 9.95 -18.41
N ILE A 210 6.86 9.01 -18.53
CA ILE A 210 7.05 7.71 -19.21
C ILE A 210 6.12 7.60 -20.41
N ASP A 211 6.69 7.22 -21.57
CA ASP A 211 5.95 6.90 -22.79
C ASP A 211 5.26 5.53 -22.63
N VAL A 212 4.08 5.55 -22.00
CA VAL A 212 3.28 4.34 -21.77
C VAL A 212 2.90 3.64 -23.08
N PRO A 213 2.51 4.33 -24.17
CA PRO A 213 2.32 3.70 -25.48
C PRO A 213 3.55 2.94 -25.99
N ALA A 214 4.74 3.52 -25.91
CA ALA A 214 5.99 2.86 -26.32
C ALA A 214 6.26 1.61 -25.44
N MET A 215 6.04 1.71 -24.14
CA MET A 215 6.18 0.58 -23.22
C MET A 215 5.19 -0.55 -23.53
N LEU A 216 3.92 -0.25 -23.78
CA LEU A 216 2.90 -1.24 -24.15
C LEU A 216 3.13 -1.88 -25.52
N SER A 217 3.75 -1.17 -26.47
CA SER A 217 4.14 -1.70 -27.78
C SER A 217 5.34 -2.65 -27.74
N SER A 218 5.99 -2.77 -26.59
CA SER A 218 7.21 -3.57 -26.39
C SER A 218 7.01 -4.68 -25.33
N PRO A 219 6.09 -5.63 -25.53
CA PRO A 219 5.72 -6.62 -24.51
C PRO A 219 6.89 -7.51 -24.10
N GLU A 220 7.80 -7.84 -25.01
CA GLU A 220 9.00 -8.60 -24.70
C GLU A 220 9.91 -7.85 -23.72
N SER A 221 10.21 -6.58 -24.02
CA SER A 221 11.05 -5.73 -23.18
C SER A 221 10.42 -5.48 -21.80
N MET A 222 9.10 -5.23 -21.75
CA MET A 222 8.37 -5.02 -20.50
C MET A 222 8.35 -6.28 -19.64
N ASN A 223 8.09 -7.45 -20.22
CA ASN A 223 8.11 -8.70 -19.49
C ASN A 223 9.51 -9.04 -18.98
N ARG A 224 10.53 -8.85 -19.79
CA ARG A 224 11.93 -9.07 -19.39
C ARG A 224 12.31 -8.18 -18.22
N LEU A 225 12.01 -6.88 -18.30
CA LEU A 225 12.21 -5.95 -17.20
C LEU A 225 11.60 -6.50 -15.90
N TRP A 226 10.32 -6.84 -15.94
CA TRP A 226 9.58 -7.22 -14.75
C TRP A 226 9.95 -8.60 -14.19
N LEU A 227 10.06 -9.58 -15.09
CA LEU A 227 10.29 -10.96 -14.67
C LEU A 227 11.74 -11.24 -14.25
N HIS A 228 12.71 -10.46 -14.76
CA HIS A 228 14.13 -10.81 -14.62
C HIS A 228 15.03 -9.69 -14.11
N GLU A 229 14.73 -8.43 -14.42
CA GLU A 229 15.70 -7.36 -14.26
C GLU A 229 15.40 -6.40 -13.10
N LEU A 230 14.11 -6.19 -12.72
CA LEU A 230 13.76 -5.36 -11.57
C LEU A 230 14.44 -5.87 -10.30
N ASP A 231 15.17 -4.99 -9.63
CA ASP A 231 15.69 -5.26 -8.30
C ASP A 231 14.56 -5.15 -7.25
N PRO A 232 14.23 -6.20 -6.51
CA PRO A 232 13.21 -6.11 -5.45
C PRO A 232 13.54 -5.05 -4.39
N ALA A 233 14.82 -4.74 -4.16
CA ALA A 233 15.21 -3.68 -3.24
C ALA A 233 14.95 -2.27 -3.79
N ALA A 234 14.88 -2.12 -5.12
CA ALA A 234 14.54 -0.87 -5.77
C ALA A 234 13.02 -0.65 -5.93
N VAL A 235 12.24 -1.74 -5.88
CA VAL A 235 10.76 -1.70 -5.97
C VAL A 235 10.12 -2.39 -4.75
N PRO A 236 10.44 -1.96 -3.53
CA PRO A 236 10.05 -2.65 -2.31
C PRO A 236 8.53 -2.78 -2.14
N ARG A 237 7.76 -1.79 -2.62
CA ARG A 237 6.30 -1.84 -2.50
C ARG A 237 5.66 -2.89 -3.40
N GLN A 238 6.20 -3.09 -4.60
CA GLN A 238 5.75 -4.19 -5.49
C GLN A 238 6.03 -5.56 -4.87
N TRP A 239 7.22 -5.71 -4.27
CA TRP A 239 7.59 -6.91 -3.55
C TRP A 239 6.67 -7.17 -2.34
N LEU A 240 6.40 -6.13 -1.52
CA LEU A 240 5.52 -6.22 -0.35
C LEU A 240 4.10 -6.59 -0.73
N ARG A 241 3.53 -5.92 -1.73
CA ARG A 241 2.18 -6.21 -2.24
C ARG A 241 2.05 -7.68 -2.65
N GLY A 242 2.95 -8.16 -3.50
CA GLY A 242 2.94 -9.55 -3.95
C GLY A 242 3.21 -10.56 -2.83
N SER A 243 4.05 -10.22 -1.86
CA SER A 243 4.34 -11.07 -0.71
C SER A 243 3.15 -11.18 0.25
N PHE A 244 2.47 -10.08 0.53
CA PHE A 244 1.23 -10.09 1.32
C PHE A 244 0.13 -10.89 0.63
N GLU A 245 -0.08 -10.67 -0.66
CA GLU A 245 -1.03 -11.43 -1.46
C GLU A 245 -0.75 -12.94 -1.41
N PHE A 246 0.52 -13.32 -1.55
CA PHE A 246 0.94 -14.71 -1.41
C PHE A 246 0.62 -15.28 -0.03
N LEU A 247 0.97 -14.58 1.04
CA LEU A 247 0.69 -15.03 2.41
C LEU A 247 -0.82 -15.10 2.69
N GLN A 248 -1.58 -14.11 2.26
CA GLN A 248 -3.04 -14.07 2.42
C GLN A 248 -3.75 -15.19 1.66
N ALA A 249 -3.22 -15.64 0.51
CA ALA A 249 -3.79 -16.72 -0.29
C ALA A 249 -3.93 -18.06 0.49
N TRP A 250 -3.18 -18.25 1.55
CA TRP A 250 -3.26 -19.43 2.44
C TRP A 250 -4.23 -19.25 3.61
N HIS A 251 -4.80 -18.05 3.78
CA HIS A 251 -5.70 -17.73 4.88
C HIS A 251 -7.12 -17.44 4.40
N LYS A 252 -8.05 -17.28 5.35
CA LYS A 252 -9.42 -16.91 5.04
C LYS A 252 -9.43 -15.49 4.48
N VAL A 253 -9.98 -15.31 3.27
CA VAL A 253 -10.24 -13.99 2.70
C VAL A 253 -11.39 -13.32 3.47
N THR A 254 -11.20 -12.06 3.80
CA THR A 254 -12.19 -11.17 4.43
C THR A 254 -12.31 -9.89 3.59
N THR A 255 -13.26 -9.05 3.90
CA THR A 255 -13.40 -7.72 3.27
C THR A 255 -12.18 -6.85 3.49
N GLY A 256 -11.46 -6.97 4.61
CA GLY A 256 -10.22 -6.24 4.90
C GLY A 256 -8.98 -6.76 4.16
N THR A 257 -9.04 -7.93 3.51
CA THR A 257 -7.86 -8.54 2.84
C THR A 257 -7.19 -7.61 1.80
N PRO A 258 -7.91 -6.92 0.90
CA PRO A 258 -7.28 -5.97 -0.02
C PRO A 258 -6.71 -4.72 0.69
N GLY A 259 -7.37 -4.25 1.76
CA GLY A 259 -6.91 -3.14 2.59
C GLY A 259 -5.54 -3.45 3.20
N ASP A 260 -5.39 -4.62 3.82
CA ASP A 260 -4.13 -5.09 4.40
C ASP A 260 -2.99 -5.10 3.37
N THR A 261 -3.27 -5.50 2.13
CA THR A 261 -2.27 -5.52 1.05
C THR A 261 -1.81 -4.10 0.68
N ARG A 262 -2.73 -3.13 0.65
CA ARG A 262 -2.38 -1.72 0.44
C ARG A 262 -1.60 -1.14 1.62
N LEU A 263 -2.05 -1.40 2.85
CA LEU A 263 -1.34 -0.96 4.07
C LEU A 263 0.07 -1.54 4.14
N ALA A 264 0.27 -2.77 3.69
CA ALA A 264 1.57 -3.42 3.67
C ALA A 264 2.62 -2.67 2.86
N THR A 265 2.24 -1.94 1.81
CA THR A 265 3.18 -1.14 1.01
C THR A 265 3.81 -0.01 1.83
N HIS A 266 3.20 0.40 2.94
CA HIS A 266 3.71 1.42 3.86
C HIS A 266 4.66 0.88 4.95
N LEU A 267 4.93 -0.44 4.97
CA LEU A 267 5.91 -1.04 5.90
C LEU A 267 7.34 -0.49 5.73
N VAL A 268 7.63 0.16 4.61
CA VAL A 268 8.91 0.83 4.34
C VAL A 268 8.92 2.33 4.70
N ASP A 269 7.78 2.90 5.07
CA ASP A 269 7.65 4.34 5.36
C ASP A 269 7.84 4.67 6.84
N ALA A 270 7.85 3.67 7.71
CA ALA A 270 7.96 3.84 9.15
C ALA A 270 8.99 2.89 9.76
N ASP A 271 9.54 3.27 10.91
CA ASP A 271 10.43 2.42 11.70
C ASP A 271 9.64 1.41 12.53
N ILE A 272 8.47 1.83 13.02
CA ILE A 272 7.56 1.02 13.83
C ILE A 272 6.14 1.07 13.24
N ILE A 273 5.53 -0.09 13.09
CA ILE A 273 4.15 -0.25 12.66
C ILE A 273 3.34 -0.88 13.80
N ILE A 274 2.20 -0.30 14.13
CA ILE A 274 1.33 -0.80 15.21
C ILE A 274 -0.02 -1.20 14.63
N SER A 275 -0.42 -2.44 14.86
CA SER A 275 -1.73 -2.98 14.49
C SER A 275 -2.29 -3.85 15.61
N ALA A 276 -3.61 -3.95 15.72
CA ALA A 276 -4.28 -4.95 16.55
C ALA A 276 -4.58 -6.25 15.78
N ASP A 277 -4.45 -6.23 14.45
CA ASP A 277 -4.68 -7.42 13.62
C ASP A 277 -3.50 -8.40 13.73
N LYS A 278 -3.80 -9.59 14.27
CA LYS A 278 -2.81 -10.65 14.44
C LYS A 278 -2.22 -11.14 13.11
N ASN A 279 -3.04 -11.20 12.06
CA ASN A 279 -2.59 -11.73 10.77
C ASN A 279 -1.73 -10.71 10.06
N PHE A 280 -2.15 -9.44 10.05
CA PHE A 280 -1.33 -8.34 9.51
C PHE A 280 0.06 -8.32 10.14
N VAL A 281 0.14 -8.31 11.49
CA VAL A 281 1.41 -8.31 12.22
C VAL A 281 2.27 -9.53 11.84
N ARG A 282 1.68 -10.73 11.81
CA ARG A 282 2.39 -11.96 11.45
C ARG A 282 2.93 -11.91 10.03
N PHE A 283 2.15 -11.41 9.08
CA PHE A 283 2.58 -11.30 7.67
C PHE A 283 3.66 -10.24 7.51
N ALA A 284 3.53 -9.10 8.20
CA ALA A 284 4.55 -8.05 8.18
C ALA A 284 5.89 -8.53 8.74
N GLU A 285 5.89 -9.24 9.88
CA GLU A 285 7.12 -9.83 10.44
C GLU A 285 7.72 -10.90 9.50
N ARG A 286 6.87 -11.72 8.86
CA ARG A 286 7.34 -12.67 7.86
C ARG A 286 7.98 -11.97 6.66
N CYS A 287 7.38 -10.88 6.17
CA CYS A 287 8.00 -10.06 5.12
C CYS A 287 9.32 -9.45 5.59
N ARG A 288 9.41 -9.00 6.84
CA ARG A 288 10.62 -8.41 7.41
C ARG A 288 11.80 -9.41 7.48
N GLU A 289 11.51 -10.69 7.73
CA GLU A 289 12.53 -11.75 7.74
C GLU A 289 13.12 -12.03 6.36
N ASP A 290 12.29 -11.96 5.29
CA ASP A 290 12.67 -12.40 3.95
C ASP A 290 12.99 -11.22 2.99
N ALA A 291 12.68 -9.97 3.36
CA ALA A 291 12.87 -8.83 2.48
C ALA A 291 14.35 -8.51 2.22
N PRO A 292 14.73 -8.22 0.96
CA PRO A 292 16.09 -7.76 0.64
C PRO A 292 16.31 -6.26 0.95
N PHE A 293 15.41 -5.64 1.71
CA PHE A 293 15.44 -4.23 2.12
C PHE A 293 14.91 -4.08 3.55
N LYS A 294 15.10 -2.89 4.13
CA LYS A 294 14.65 -2.62 5.50
C LYS A 294 13.12 -2.45 5.55
N ILE A 295 12.48 -3.20 6.43
CA ILE A 295 11.07 -3.07 6.82
C ILE A 295 10.99 -2.65 8.29
N GLY A 296 10.05 -1.77 8.62
CA GLY A 296 9.78 -1.36 9.99
C GLY A 296 9.37 -2.54 10.88
N LYS A 297 9.71 -2.47 12.17
CA LYS A 297 9.29 -3.46 13.15
C LYS A 297 7.79 -3.38 13.39
N THR A 298 7.11 -4.51 13.49
CA THR A 298 5.68 -4.54 13.73
C THR A 298 5.37 -4.89 15.18
N LEU A 299 4.51 -4.10 15.82
CA LEU A 299 4.05 -4.32 17.19
C LEU A 299 2.56 -4.62 17.17
N ARG A 300 2.15 -5.62 17.95
CA ARG A 300 0.73 -5.96 18.10
C ARG A 300 0.20 -5.36 19.38
N ALA A 301 -0.71 -4.38 19.25
CA ALA A 301 -1.46 -3.82 20.38
C ALA A 301 -2.68 -4.69 20.72
N GLN A 302 -3.10 -4.63 21.97
CA GLN A 302 -4.38 -5.16 22.39
C GLN A 302 -5.54 -4.29 21.85
N ALA A 303 -6.76 -4.82 21.93
CA ALA A 303 -7.93 -4.05 21.50
C ALA A 303 -8.33 -2.99 22.53
N ASN A 304 -9.00 -1.94 22.06
CA ASN A 304 -9.66 -0.92 22.87
C ASN A 304 -8.68 -0.13 23.78
N ARG A 305 -9.14 0.28 24.95
CA ARG A 305 -8.40 1.13 25.90
C ARG A 305 -7.05 0.60 26.31
N VAL A 306 -6.91 -0.72 26.47
CA VAL A 306 -5.62 -1.34 26.84
C VAL A 306 -4.60 -1.10 25.72
N GLY A 307 -5.00 -1.34 24.48
CA GLY A 307 -4.13 -1.09 23.31
C GLY A 307 -3.76 0.39 23.18
N VAL A 308 -4.66 1.32 23.47
CA VAL A 308 -4.32 2.75 23.48
C VAL A 308 -3.22 3.05 24.50
N GLY A 309 -3.31 2.48 25.71
CA GLY A 309 -2.28 2.61 26.73
C GLY A 309 -0.91 2.04 26.28
N GLU A 310 -0.92 0.87 25.61
CA GLU A 310 0.32 0.28 25.03
C GLU A 310 0.94 1.19 23.97
N VAL A 311 0.12 1.71 23.04
CA VAL A 311 0.58 2.63 21.98
C VAL A 311 1.23 3.88 22.58
N LEU A 312 0.58 4.53 23.55
CA LEU A 312 1.10 5.70 24.23
C LEU A 312 2.43 5.39 24.96
N GLN A 313 2.52 4.23 25.61
CA GLN A 313 3.74 3.77 26.27
C GLN A 313 4.89 3.56 25.25
N TRP A 314 4.64 2.88 24.13
CA TRP A 314 5.65 2.66 23.11
C TRP A 314 6.16 3.95 22.48
N ILE A 315 5.26 4.87 22.19
CA ILE A 315 5.63 6.19 21.62
C ILE A 315 6.40 7.03 22.65
N SER A 316 6.10 6.90 23.94
CA SER A 316 6.82 7.65 24.99
C SER A 316 8.25 7.17 25.23
N LYS A 317 8.57 5.92 24.85
CA LYS A 317 9.89 5.30 25.05
C LYS A 317 10.37 4.58 23.79
N PRO A 318 10.54 5.29 22.67
CA PRO A 318 10.82 4.68 21.37
C PRO A 318 12.16 3.91 21.35
N ASP A 319 13.13 4.34 22.14
CA ASP A 319 14.47 3.72 22.20
C ASP A 319 14.49 2.35 22.89
N THR A 320 13.39 1.93 23.49
CA THR A 320 13.26 0.61 24.13
C THR A 320 12.70 -0.46 23.19
N LEU A 321 12.35 -0.10 21.96
CA LEU A 321 11.73 -0.97 20.95
C LEU A 321 12.78 -1.52 19.93
#